data_9df442f2f768b4c63e57f8c02b8f3eb6
#
_entry.id   9df442f2f768b4c63e57f8c02b8f3eb6
#
_cell.length_a   1.000
_cell.length_b   1.000
_cell.length_c   1.000
_cell.angle_alpha   90.00
_cell.angle_beta   90.00
_cell.angle_gamma   90.00
#
_symmetry.space_group_name_H-M   'P 1'
#
loop_
_entity.id
_entity.type
_entity.pdbx_description
1 polymer ?
#
loop_
_entity_poly.entity_id
_entity_poly.type
_entity_poly.pdbx_seq_one_letter_code
_entity_poly.pdbx_strand_id
1 'polypeptide(L)'
;MRILKFLEKIHTECGRIENPVLETKAISLDKLKIEIDYQGFKSCDYIRRKYKSLFFIEISDLKYEISNLIKTGMTNKKAEKCCKEGIRIKLSDSIHIYEKMVEVFNIKKEKSLKKYAFILVCISEKSDVIVWDRITQALQNSYQPKLYDNIKLIPYSQLKRDFFEKTYVI
;
A
#
# COMPACT_ATOMS: atom_id res chain seq x y z
N MET A 1 -16.08 10.94 14.33
CA MET A 1 -16.68 11.50 13.09
C MET A 1 -15.73 12.28 12.17
N ARG A 2 -14.60 12.81 12.65
CA ARG A 2 -13.64 13.58 11.81
C ARG A 2 -12.86 12.76 10.78
N ILE A 3 -12.59 11.49 11.04
CA ILE A 3 -11.77 10.63 10.15
C ILE A 3 -12.47 10.27 8.82
N LEU A 4 -13.79 10.28 8.80
CA LEU A 4 -14.57 9.95 7.59
C LEU A 4 -14.37 10.96 6.44
N LYS A 5 -13.84 12.16 6.71
CA LYS A 5 -13.52 13.14 5.66
C LYS A 5 -12.38 12.69 4.73
N PHE A 6 -11.57 11.72 5.16
CA PHE A 6 -10.48 11.15 4.36
C PHE A 6 -10.88 9.89 3.60
N LEU A 7 -12.16 9.47 3.74
CA LEU A 7 -12.67 8.28 3.08
C LEU A 7 -12.98 8.59 1.62
N GLU A 8 -12.30 7.92 0.72
CA GLU A 8 -12.50 8.05 -0.72
C GLU A 8 -12.47 6.70 -1.43
N LYS A 9 -12.97 6.67 -2.66
CA LYS A 9 -12.83 5.48 -3.52
C LYS A 9 -11.36 5.25 -3.81
N ILE A 10 -10.95 3.99 -3.87
CA ILE A 10 -9.58 3.63 -4.24
C ILE A 10 -9.40 3.94 -5.73
N HIS A 11 -8.52 4.87 -6.04
CA HIS A 11 -8.13 5.23 -7.39
C HIS A 11 -6.85 4.49 -7.77
N THR A 12 -6.73 4.11 -9.04
CA THR A 12 -5.50 3.56 -9.57
C THR A 12 -4.95 4.50 -10.62
N GLU A 13 -3.71 4.86 -10.46
CA GLU A 13 -2.96 5.67 -11.43
C GLU A 13 -2.15 4.82 -12.41
N CYS A 14 -2.54 3.57 -12.62
CA CYS A 14 -1.93 2.72 -13.62
C CYS A 14 -2.27 3.24 -15.02
N GLY A 15 -1.45 4.11 -15.59
CA GLY A 15 -1.66 4.75 -16.89
C GLY A 15 -1.76 3.82 -18.10
N ARG A 16 -1.78 2.51 -17.89
CA ARG A 16 -1.92 1.47 -18.92
C ARG A 16 -3.20 0.66 -18.82
N ILE A 17 -3.97 0.85 -17.78
CA ILE A 17 -5.26 0.16 -17.59
C ILE A 17 -6.31 1.25 -17.50
N GLU A 18 -7.32 1.21 -18.38
CA GLU A 18 -8.52 2.03 -18.21
C GLU A 18 -9.04 1.83 -16.80
N ASN A 19 -8.96 2.89 -16.01
CA ASN A 19 -9.07 2.87 -14.56
C ASN A 19 -10.44 2.47 -14.08
N PRO A 20 -10.65 1.28 -13.60
CA PRO A 20 -11.80 1.07 -12.76
C PRO A 20 -11.49 1.68 -11.39
N VAL A 21 -12.14 2.76 -11.06
CA VAL A 21 -12.31 3.19 -9.68
C VAL A 21 -12.94 2.03 -8.93
N LEU A 22 -12.28 1.52 -7.90
CA LEU A 22 -12.91 0.53 -7.06
C LEU A 22 -14.04 1.21 -6.29
N GLU A 23 -15.24 0.64 -6.31
CA GLU A 23 -16.37 1.12 -5.50
C GLU A 23 -16.06 1.10 -3.99
N THR A 24 -15.02 0.37 -3.62
CA THR A 24 -14.53 0.29 -2.27
C THR A 24 -13.91 1.59 -1.80
N LYS A 25 -14.36 2.05 -0.63
CA LYS A 25 -13.79 3.22 0.03
C LYS A 25 -12.71 2.82 1.03
N ALA A 26 -11.66 3.62 1.08
CA ALA A 26 -10.57 3.52 2.04
C ALA A 26 -10.13 4.92 2.49
N ILE A 27 -9.40 5.00 3.59
CA ILE A 27 -8.85 6.28 4.06
C ILE A 27 -7.58 6.57 3.28
N SER A 28 -7.52 7.71 2.61
CA SER A 28 -6.32 8.22 1.97
C SER A 28 -5.29 8.61 3.02
N LEU A 29 -4.13 7.95 3.01
CA LEU A 29 -3.04 8.27 3.92
C LEU A 29 -2.35 9.57 3.53
N ASP A 30 -2.30 9.92 2.25
CA ASP A 30 -1.72 11.18 1.80
C ASP A 30 -2.50 12.40 2.29
N LYS A 31 -3.82 12.32 2.26
CA LYS A 31 -4.68 13.38 2.84
C LYS A 31 -4.61 13.40 4.37
N LEU A 32 -4.57 12.22 4.97
CA LEU A 32 -4.51 12.09 6.42
C LEU A 32 -3.22 12.67 7.00
N LYS A 33 -2.05 12.37 6.42
CA LYS A 33 -0.75 12.84 6.93
C LYS A 33 -0.61 14.36 6.94
N ILE A 34 -1.30 15.06 6.03
CA ILE A 34 -1.37 16.53 6.03
C ILE A 34 -2.10 17.03 7.29
N GLU A 35 -3.22 16.41 7.62
CA GLU A 35 -4.05 16.82 8.78
C GLU A 35 -3.38 16.54 10.12
N ILE A 36 -2.55 15.52 10.23
CA ILE A 36 -1.86 15.15 11.46
C ILE A 36 -0.40 15.62 11.54
N ASP A 37 -0.01 16.53 10.61
CA ASP A 37 1.33 17.12 10.52
C ASP A 37 2.47 16.10 10.35
N TYR A 38 2.27 15.16 9.40
CA TYR A 38 3.21 14.09 9.05
C TYR A 38 3.63 14.13 7.57
N GLN A 39 3.64 15.31 6.94
CA GLN A 39 3.91 15.46 5.50
C GLN A 39 5.30 14.96 5.10
N GLY A 40 6.29 14.99 6.01
CA GLY A 40 7.65 14.48 5.75
C GLY A 40 7.74 12.96 5.63
N PHE A 41 6.73 12.22 6.06
CA PHE A 41 6.69 10.77 5.97
C PHE A 41 6.18 10.29 4.61
N LYS A 42 6.78 9.22 4.09
CA LYS A 42 6.24 8.49 2.94
C LYS A 42 5.07 7.64 3.42
N SER A 43 4.09 7.41 2.56
CA SER A 43 2.92 6.59 2.92
C SER A 43 2.54 5.64 1.81
N CYS A 44 1.91 4.52 2.16
CA CYS A 44 1.01 3.84 1.24
C CYS A 44 -0.15 4.77 0.87
N ASP A 45 -0.82 4.49 -0.23
CA ASP A 45 -1.91 5.35 -0.71
C ASP A 45 -3.11 5.32 0.22
N TYR A 46 -3.45 4.12 0.70
CA TYR A 46 -4.67 3.94 1.48
C TYR A 46 -4.48 3.02 2.69
N ILE A 47 -5.35 3.23 3.68
CA ILE A 47 -5.55 2.32 4.81
C ILE A 47 -7.04 1.95 4.93
N ARG A 48 -7.29 0.70 5.23
CA ARG A 48 -8.63 0.16 5.44
C ARG A 48 -8.66 -0.83 6.58
N ARG A 49 -9.74 -0.82 7.35
CA ARG A 49 -10.00 -1.81 8.38
C ARG A 49 -11.13 -2.74 7.98
N LYS A 50 -10.96 -4.04 8.26
CA LYS A 50 -12.01 -5.06 8.13
C LYS A 50 -11.94 -5.99 9.34
N TYR A 51 -12.98 -6.02 10.15
CA TYR A 51 -12.96 -6.79 11.40
C TYR A 51 -11.71 -6.46 12.25
N LYS A 52 -10.96 -7.50 12.65
CA LYS A 52 -9.70 -7.39 13.40
C LYS A 52 -8.47 -7.28 12.48
N SER A 53 -8.63 -6.84 11.25
CA SER A 53 -7.56 -6.73 10.28
C SER A 53 -7.46 -5.30 9.74
N LEU A 54 -6.23 -4.84 9.62
CA LEU A 54 -5.88 -3.55 9.08
C LEU A 54 -5.08 -3.77 7.79
N PHE A 55 -5.50 -3.15 6.71
CA PHE A 55 -4.90 -3.27 5.40
C PHE A 55 -4.27 -1.95 5.00
N PHE A 56 -2.98 -1.97 4.74
CA PHE A 56 -2.25 -0.89 4.12
C PHE A 56 -2.15 -1.21 2.63
N ILE A 57 -2.58 -0.30 1.79
CA ILE A 57 -2.72 -0.52 0.35
C ILE A 57 -1.82 0.47 -0.37
N GLU A 58 -0.84 -0.07 -1.07
CA GLU A 58 0.03 0.66 -1.97
C GLU A 58 -0.35 0.30 -3.41
N ILE A 59 -0.49 1.31 -4.26
CA ILE A 59 -0.76 1.13 -5.69
C ILE A 59 0.49 1.57 -6.44
N SER A 60 1.12 0.66 -7.18
CA SER A 60 2.39 0.94 -7.81
C SER A 60 2.48 0.34 -9.22
N ASP A 61 2.85 1.17 -10.19
CA ASP A 61 3.33 0.69 -11.50
C ASP A 61 4.83 0.44 -11.42
N LEU A 62 5.21 -0.61 -10.69
CA LEU A 62 6.60 -0.97 -10.45
C LEU A 62 7.39 -1.14 -11.75
N LYS A 63 6.76 -1.64 -12.82
CA LYS A 63 7.42 -1.79 -14.12
C LYS A 63 7.81 -0.43 -14.70
N TYR A 64 6.90 0.53 -14.61
CA TYR A 64 7.16 1.90 -15.05
C TYR A 64 8.23 2.56 -14.19
N GLU A 65 8.16 2.42 -12.87
CA GLU A 65 9.15 2.95 -11.94
C GLU A 65 10.55 2.39 -12.20
N ILE A 66 10.68 1.06 -12.34
CA ILE A 66 11.95 0.39 -12.67
C ILE A 66 12.46 0.88 -14.03
N SER A 67 11.59 0.95 -15.05
CA SER A 67 11.97 1.40 -16.39
C SER A 67 12.48 2.84 -16.39
N ASN A 68 11.87 3.72 -15.62
CA ASN A 68 12.33 5.10 -15.48
C ASN A 68 13.70 5.18 -14.81
N LEU A 69 13.93 4.42 -13.74
CA LEU A 69 15.24 4.37 -13.09
C LEU A 69 16.35 3.84 -14.03
N ILE A 70 16.01 2.86 -14.88
CA ILE A 70 16.96 2.37 -15.91
C ILE A 70 17.27 3.45 -16.92
N LYS A 71 16.28 4.24 -17.37
CA LYS A 71 16.51 5.36 -18.29
C LYS A 71 17.44 6.44 -17.70
N THR A 72 17.52 6.55 -16.37
CA THR A 72 18.49 7.44 -15.71
C THR A 72 19.89 6.84 -15.57
N GLY A 73 20.14 5.66 -16.16
CA GLY A 73 21.45 5.00 -16.18
C GLY A 73 21.64 3.96 -15.06
N MET A 74 20.60 3.63 -14.30
CA MET A 74 20.70 2.56 -13.33
C MET A 74 20.68 1.19 -13.99
N THR A 75 21.42 0.22 -13.42
CA THR A 75 21.27 -1.20 -13.78
C THR A 75 19.94 -1.75 -13.26
N ASN A 76 19.38 -2.75 -13.93
CA ASN A 76 18.14 -3.42 -13.48
C ASN A 76 18.16 -3.78 -12.00
N LYS A 77 19.26 -4.39 -11.52
CA LYS A 77 19.43 -4.81 -10.12
C LYS A 77 19.36 -3.62 -9.14
N LYS A 78 19.96 -2.48 -9.51
CA LYS A 78 19.89 -1.26 -8.70
C LYS A 78 18.49 -0.67 -8.70
N ALA A 79 17.82 -0.61 -9.85
CA ALA A 79 16.47 -0.11 -9.99
C ALA A 79 15.47 -0.93 -9.16
N GLU A 80 15.50 -2.27 -9.26
CA GLU A 80 14.69 -3.15 -8.41
C GLU A 80 14.95 -2.92 -6.91
N LYS A 81 16.24 -2.75 -6.52
CA LYS A 81 16.61 -2.47 -5.12
C LYS A 81 16.03 -1.13 -4.65
N CYS A 82 16.10 -0.08 -5.47
CA CYS A 82 15.54 1.23 -5.14
C CYS A 82 14.02 1.18 -4.98
N CYS A 83 13.30 0.53 -5.90
CA CYS A 83 11.85 0.35 -5.78
C CYS A 83 11.49 -0.42 -4.51
N LYS A 84 12.18 -1.52 -4.22
CA LYS A 84 11.98 -2.30 -2.99
C LYS A 84 12.16 -1.44 -1.73
N GLU A 85 13.24 -0.65 -1.68
CA GLU A 85 13.51 0.23 -0.55
C GLU A 85 12.46 1.34 -0.42
N GLY A 86 12.00 1.90 -1.54
CA GLY A 86 10.90 2.87 -1.56
C GLY A 86 9.63 2.29 -0.93
N ILE A 87 9.23 1.10 -1.32
CA ILE A 87 8.07 0.41 -0.74
C ILE A 87 8.30 0.11 0.75
N ARG A 88 9.50 -0.35 1.12
CA ARG A 88 9.85 -0.62 2.52
C ARG A 88 9.65 0.61 3.40
N ILE A 89 10.11 1.77 2.96
CA ILE A 89 9.94 3.03 3.69
C ILE A 89 8.45 3.39 3.79
N LYS A 90 7.70 3.34 2.69
CA LYS A 90 6.25 3.60 2.69
C LYS A 90 5.51 2.71 3.69
N LEU A 91 5.82 1.42 3.71
CA LEU A 91 5.21 0.47 4.64
C LEU A 91 5.54 0.79 6.10
N SER A 92 6.81 1.10 6.40
CA SER A 92 7.25 1.46 7.75
C SER A 92 6.57 2.75 8.22
N ASP A 93 6.64 3.80 7.42
CA ASP A 93 6.11 5.11 7.78
C ASP A 93 4.58 5.08 7.91
N SER A 94 3.88 4.26 7.12
CA SER A 94 2.42 4.11 7.22
C SER A 94 1.96 3.58 8.57
N ILE A 95 2.76 2.74 9.24
CA ILE A 95 2.46 2.31 10.61
C ILE A 95 2.51 3.50 11.57
N HIS A 96 3.54 4.34 11.47
CA HIS A 96 3.66 5.54 12.31
C HIS A 96 2.52 6.54 12.08
N ILE A 97 2.14 6.75 10.81
CA ILE A 97 0.99 7.57 10.45
C ILE A 97 -0.30 7.02 11.07
N TYR A 98 -0.51 5.71 10.99
CA TYR A 98 -1.66 5.06 11.62
C TYR A 98 -1.67 5.21 13.14
N GLU A 99 -0.54 5.01 13.80
CA GLU A 99 -0.42 5.16 15.25
C GLU A 99 -0.70 6.60 15.68
N LYS A 100 -0.18 7.59 14.94
CA LYS A 100 -0.48 9.00 15.17
C LYS A 100 -1.95 9.34 14.90
N MET A 101 -2.54 8.78 13.86
CA MET A 101 -3.97 8.90 13.58
C MET A 101 -4.82 8.41 14.76
N VAL A 102 -4.50 7.23 15.30
CA VAL A 102 -5.21 6.65 16.44
C VAL A 102 -5.13 7.58 17.66
N GLU A 103 -3.98 8.18 17.91
CA GLU A 103 -3.76 9.16 18.98
C GLU A 103 -4.60 10.44 18.76
N VAL A 104 -4.40 11.11 17.62
CA VAL A 104 -5.01 12.43 17.31
C VAL A 104 -6.55 12.36 17.28
N PHE A 105 -7.10 11.27 16.74
CA PHE A 105 -8.55 11.09 16.64
C PHE A 105 -9.15 10.32 17.81
N ASN A 106 -8.35 10.02 18.84
CA ASN A 106 -8.78 9.27 20.04
C ASN A 106 -9.53 7.96 19.69
N ILE A 107 -8.98 7.20 18.73
CA ILE A 107 -9.56 5.94 18.30
C ILE A 107 -9.17 4.85 19.29
N LYS A 108 -10.14 4.05 19.72
CA LYS A 108 -9.88 2.93 20.61
C LYS A 108 -8.89 1.94 19.99
N LYS A 109 -7.70 1.85 20.58
CA LYS A 109 -6.64 0.93 20.12
C LYS A 109 -7.03 -0.51 20.46
N GLU A 110 -7.22 -1.33 19.44
CA GLU A 110 -7.40 -2.77 19.63
C GLU A 110 -6.05 -3.47 19.73
N LYS A 111 -5.85 -4.25 20.81
CA LYS A 111 -4.57 -4.91 21.10
C LYS A 111 -4.20 -6.04 20.12
N SER A 112 -5.15 -6.55 19.33
CA SER A 112 -4.95 -7.73 18.48
C SER A 112 -5.25 -7.51 17.00
N LEU A 113 -5.01 -6.29 16.48
CA LEU A 113 -5.17 -6.04 15.06
C LEU A 113 -4.07 -6.71 14.24
N LYS A 114 -4.46 -7.59 13.32
CA LYS A 114 -3.56 -8.11 12.29
C LYS A 114 -3.32 -7.04 11.24
N LYS A 115 -2.08 -6.83 10.85
CA LYS A 115 -1.67 -5.83 9.86
C LYS A 115 -1.22 -6.51 8.58
N TYR A 116 -1.84 -6.15 7.47
CA TYR A 116 -1.52 -6.66 6.14
C TYR A 116 -1.09 -5.52 5.25
N ALA A 117 -0.06 -5.73 4.46
CA ALA A 117 0.32 -4.83 3.39
C ALA A 117 -0.06 -5.45 2.04
N PHE A 118 -0.82 -4.73 1.24
CA PHE A 118 -1.17 -5.10 -0.12
C PHE A 118 -0.54 -4.12 -1.09
N ILE A 119 0.33 -4.64 -1.93
CA ILE A 119 0.93 -3.90 -3.03
C ILE A 119 0.15 -4.27 -4.28
N LEU A 120 -0.65 -3.34 -4.76
CA LEU A 120 -1.45 -3.52 -5.96
C LEU A 120 -0.60 -3.14 -7.16
N VAL A 121 -0.37 -4.09 -8.04
CA VAL A 121 0.49 -3.90 -9.19
C VAL A 121 -0.27 -4.01 -10.50
N CYS A 122 0.12 -3.16 -11.43
CA CYS A 122 -0.26 -3.27 -12.82
C CYS A 122 0.59 -4.36 -13.48
N ILE A 123 0.03 -5.55 -13.62
CA ILE A 123 0.71 -6.64 -14.33
C ILE A 123 0.22 -6.65 -15.76
N SER A 124 1.14 -6.40 -16.70
CA SER A 124 0.88 -6.49 -18.14
C SER A 124 1.36 -7.81 -18.75
N GLU A 125 2.33 -8.48 -18.14
CA GLU A 125 2.97 -9.67 -18.68
C GLU A 125 3.26 -10.74 -17.62
N LYS A 126 3.29 -12.01 -18.02
CA LYS A 126 3.62 -13.13 -17.11
C LYS A 126 5.03 -13.03 -16.53
N SER A 127 5.98 -12.46 -17.27
CA SER A 127 7.36 -12.23 -16.83
C SER A 127 7.44 -11.28 -15.61
N ASP A 128 6.50 -10.39 -15.48
CA ASP A 128 6.46 -9.43 -14.37
C ASP A 128 6.23 -10.15 -13.03
N VAL A 129 5.49 -11.27 -13.03
CA VAL A 129 5.15 -12.03 -11.82
C VAL A 129 6.42 -12.49 -11.07
N ILE A 130 7.43 -12.94 -11.79
CA ILE A 130 8.69 -13.43 -11.20
C ILE A 130 9.43 -12.29 -10.47
N VAL A 131 9.44 -11.09 -11.04
CA VAL A 131 10.06 -9.92 -10.42
C VAL A 131 9.31 -9.53 -9.15
N TRP A 132 7.97 -9.56 -9.21
CA TRP A 132 7.11 -9.23 -8.09
C TRP A 132 7.22 -10.22 -6.94
N ASP A 133 7.29 -11.51 -7.22
CA ASP A 133 7.50 -12.53 -6.19
C ASP A 133 8.82 -12.33 -5.46
N ARG A 134 9.91 -12.04 -6.18
CA ARG A 134 11.21 -11.71 -5.57
C ARG A 134 11.15 -10.48 -4.67
N ILE A 135 10.47 -9.42 -5.12
CA ILE A 135 10.30 -8.20 -4.33
C ILE A 135 9.48 -8.50 -3.08
N THR A 136 8.37 -9.22 -3.21
CA THR A 136 7.51 -9.60 -2.08
C THR A 136 8.26 -10.43 -1.05
N GLN A 137 8.96 -11.47 -1.47
CA GLN A 137 9.78 -12.30 -0.58
C GLN A 137 10.87 -11.48 0.14
N ALA A 138 11.54 -10.60 -0.59
CA ALA A 138 12.56 -9.73 -0.02
C ALA A 138 11.97 -8.74 0.99
N LEU A 139 10.76 -8.23 0.76
CA LEU A 139 10.05 -7.38 1.72
C LEU A 139 9.65 -8.17 2.96
N GLN A 140 9.06 -9.36 2.80
CA GLN A 140 8.67 -10.21 3.93
C GLN A 140 9.87 -10.58 4.82
N ASN A 141 11.02 -10.84 4.22
CA ASN A 141 12.25 -11.23 4.93
C ASN A 141 12.99 -10.05 5.57
N SER A 142 12.71 -8.81 5.16
CA SER A 142 13.45 -7.63 5.60
C SER A 142 12.92 -6.97 6.87
N TYR A 143 11.74 -7.39 7.37
CA TYR A 143 11.15 -6.81 8.57
C TYR A 143 11.45 -7.63 9.82
N GLN A 144 12.28 -7.04 10.71
CA GLN A 144 12.51 -7.53 12.06
C GLN A 144 12.39 -6.32 13.03
N PRO A 145 11.49 -6.29 14.02
CA PRO A 145 10.36 -7.20 14.26
C PRO A 145 9.30 -7.07 13.16
N LYS A 146 8.44 -8.06 13.04
CA LYS A 146 7.38 -8.07 12.03
C LYS A 146 6.42 -6.90 12.22
N LEU A 147 6.54 -5.88 11.40
CA LEU A 147 5.60 -4.76 11.36
C LEU A 147 4.24 -5.18 10.77
N TYR A 148 4.25 -6.20 9.92
CA TYR A 148 3.09 -6.75 9.24
C TYR A 148 3.01 -8.26 9.44
N ASP A 149 1.79 -8.79 9.63
CA ASP A 149 1.54 -10.23 9.67
C ASP A 149 1.75 -10.87 8.30
N ASN A 150 1.45 -10.14 7.23
CA ASN A 150 1.73 -10.59 5.88
C ASN A 150 1.85 -9.39 4.90
N ILE A 151 2.71 -9.54 3.90
CA ILE A 151 2.85 -8.63 2.77
C ILE A 151 2.52 -9.41 1.51
N LYS A 152 1.56 -8.93 0.73
CA LYS A 152 1.13 -9.57 -0.53
C LYS A 152 1.21 -8.58 -1.66
N LEU A 153 1.72 -9.07 -2.77
CA LEU A 153 1.61 -8.41 -4.04
C LEU A 153 0.40 -8.99 -4.78
N ILE A 154 -0.50 -8.12 -5.20
CA ILE A 154 -1.78 -8.53 -5.79
C ILE A 154 -1.92 -7.83 -7.13
N PRO A 155 -2.09 -8.58 -8.23
CA PRO A 155 -2.46 -8.00 -9.50
C PRO A 155 -3.76 -7.23 -9.36
N TYR A 156 -3.80 -6.02 -9.89
CA TYR A 156 -4.99 -5.17 -9.81
C TYR A 156 -6.26 -5.85 -10.32
N SER A 157 -6.13 -6.66 -11.38
CA SER A 157 -7.23 -7.44 -11.95
C SER A 157 -7.84 -8.48 -10.99
N GLN A 158 -7.06 -8.96 -10.02
CA GLN A 158 -7.54 -9.93 -9.02
C GLN A 158 -8.26 -9.24 -7.84
N LEU A 159 -7.99 -7.97 -7.61
CA LEU A 159 -8.59 -7.25 -6.50
C LEU A 159 -10.12 -7.13 -6.60
N LYS A 160 -10.66 -7.07 -7.82
CA LYS A 160 -12.10 -7.00 -8.07
C LYS A 160 -12.88 -8.20 -7.55
N ARG A 161 -12.26 -9.37 -7.45
CA ARG A 161 -12.99 -10.63 -7.22
C ARG A 161 -13.10 -11.03 -5.76
N ASP A 162 -12.05 -10.85 -4.95
CA ASP A 162 -11.95 -11.62 -3.71
C ASP A 162 -11.89 -10.79 -2.41
N PHE A 163 -11.52 -9.52 -2.46
CA PHE A 163 -11.15 -8.82 -1.24
C PHE A 163 -12.13 -7.77 -0.73
N PHE A 164 -12.91 -7.14 -1.60
CA PHE A 164 -13.66 -5.94 -1.21
C PHE A 164 -15.18 -6.06 -1.27
N GLU A 165 -15.73 -7.10 -1.87
CA GLU A 165 -17.19 -7.23 -2.08
C GLU A 165 -18.02 -7.46 -0.81
N LYS A 166 -17.37 -7.81 0.31
CA LYS A 166 -18.07 -8.10 1.59
C LYS A 166 -17.50 -7.29 2.74
N THR A 167 -17.50 -5.95 2.68
CA THR A 167 -16.85 -5.20 3.76
C THR A 167 -17.62 -4.00 4.24
N TYR A 168 -17.78 -3.96 5.56
CA TYR A 168 -18.26 -2.79 6.28
C TYR A 168 -17.13 -1.78 6.46
N VAL A 169 -17.49 -0.50 6.37
CA VAL A 169 -16.60 0.64 6.62
C VAL A 169 -16.45 0.81 8.13
N ILE A 170 -15.29 1.31 8.59
CA ILE A 170 -14.98 1.68 9.97
C ILE A 170 -16.02 2.63 10.53
#